data_457744bdb37f5e3572657c000975875b
#
_entry.id   457744bdb37f5e3572657c000975875b
#
_cell.length_a   1.000
_cell.length_b   1.000
_cell.length_c   1.000
_cell.angle_alpha   90.00
_cell.angle_beta   90.00
_cell.angle_gamma   90.00
#
_symmetry.space_group_name_H-M   'P 1'
#
loop_
_entity.id
_entity.type
_entity.pdbx_description
1 polymer ?
#
loop_
_entity_poly.entity_id
_entity_poly.type
_entity_poly.pdbx_seq_one_letter_code
_entity_poly.pdbx_strand_id
1 'polypeptide(L)'
;MNTSRKRFLLSGAAAVAALFSGRVLRAQPGVSSPAPSASPSSKDVPDFPEHDPQIDRARVKRFVIAGHFNLDAVKEMLAEEPALINGAIDWGKGDFETALGGASHMGRRDIAEFLLEHNARMDIFAATMLGKLDILKAAVATFPNIVNVLGPHKIPLIKHAEKGGAEAKAVLEFLRPLVGGK
;
A
#
# COMPACT_ATOMS: atom_id res chain seq x y z
N MET A 1 -5.18 -31.62 60.65
CA MET A 1 -4.06 -31.16 61.52
C MET A 1 -3.44 -29.96 60.84
N ASN A 2 -3.64 -28.85 61.48
CA ASN A 2 -2.78 -27.68 61.69
C ASN A 2 -2.56 -26.74 60.49
N THR A 3 -3.30 -25.70 60.46
CA THR A 3 -3.10 -24.31 60.98
C THR A 3 -1.76 -23.67 60.56
N SER A 4 -1.77 -22.60 59.85
CA SER A 4 -1.54 -21.28 60.45
C SER A 4 -1.78 -20.14 59.48
N ARG A 5 -2.71 -19.30 59.87
CA ARG A 5 -2.92 -17.89 59.42
C ARG A 5 -1.72 -17.04 59.89
N LYS A 6 -1.29 -16.08 59.05
CA LYS A 6 -0.88 -14.78 59.58
C LYS A 6 -1.25 -13.68 58.63
N ARG A 7 -2.19 -12.89 59.10
CA ARG A 7 -2.50 -11.52 58.66
C ARG A 7 -1.33 -10.60 59.06
N PHE A 8 -1.03 -9.61 58.23
CA PHE A 8 -0.52 -8.34 58.74
C PHE A 8 -1.21 -7.18 58.05
N LEU A 9 -1.76 -6.35 58.86
CA LEU A 9 -2.54 -5.15 58.59
C LEU A 9 -1.62 -3.91 58.66
N LEU A 10 -2.07 -2.88 57.95
CA LEU A 10 -1.97 -1.44 58.28
C LEU A 10 -0.58 -0.78 58.09
N SER A 11 -0.47 0.25 57.32
CA SER A 11 -0.86 1.66 57.51
C SER A 11 0.16 2.53 56.75
N GLY A 12 -0.29 3.61 56.18
CA GLY A 12 0.60 4.65 55.70
C GLY A 12 -0.01 5.53 54.62
N ALA A 13 -1.10 6.24 54.93
CA ALA A 13 -1.51 7.39 54.15
C ALA A 13 -0.51 8.52 54.37
N ALA A 14 0.25 8.89 53.37
CA ALA A 14 1.00 10.14 53.35
C ALA A 14 0.36 11.06 52.31
N ALA A 15 -0.42 12.04 52.84
CA ALA A 15 -0.91 13.15 52.05
C ALA A 15 0.26 14.08 51.73
N VAL A 16 0.62 14.17 50.45
CA VAL A 16 1.52 15.21 49.96
C VAL A 16 0.68 16.36 49.44
N ALA A 17 0.59 17.41 50.22
CA ALA A 17 0.04 18.69 49.81
C ALA A 17 0.97 19.32 48.78
N ALA A 18 0.60 19.31 47.51
CA ALA A 18 1.28 20.05 46.47
C ALA A 18 0.84 21.51 46.53
N LEU A 19 1.77 22.35 46.93
CA LEU A 19 1.66 23.81 46.85
C LEU A 19 1.58 24.21 45.36
N PHE A 20 0.44 24.71 44.95
CA PHE A 20 0.26 25.37 43.66
C PHE A 20 0.97 26.72 43.69
N SER A 21 2.25 26.73 43.26
CA SER A 21 2.92 27.98 42.90
C SER A 21 2.39 28.41 41.55
N GLY A 22 1.56 29.43 41.55
CA GLY A 22 1.05 30.07 40.33
C GLY A 22 2.19 30.63 39.47
N ARG A 23 2.57 29.87 38.44
CA ARG A 23 3.46 30.34 37.39
C ARG A 23 2.60 31.03 36.34
N VAL A 24 2.59 32.34 36.38
CA VAL A 24 2.01 33.17 35.32
C VAL A 24 2.67 32.76 34.01
N LEU A 25 1.91 32.11 33.16
CA LEU A 25 2.34 31.83 31.77
C LEU A 25 2.39 33.16 31.01
N ARG A 26 3.61 33.69 30.90
CA ARG A 26 3.90 34.83 30.05
C ARG A 26 3.66 34.37 28.59
N ALA A 27 2.64 34.93 27.94
CA ALA A 27 2.36 34.71 26.54
C ALA A 27 3.64 34.96 25.71
N GLN A 28 4.11 33.94 25.06
CA GLN A 28 5.20 34.10 24.08
C GLN A 28 4.65 34.89 22.88
N PRO A 29 5.39 35.87 22.34
CA PRO A 29 4.99 36.53 21.11
C PRO A 29 4.91 35.49 20.00
N GLY A 30 3.79 35.53 19.25
CA GLY A 30 3.40 34.53 18.27
C GLY A 30 4.54 34.18 17.32
N VAL A 31 4.86 32.91 17.26
CA VAL A 31 5.59 32.32 16.13
C VAL A 31 4.64 32.44 14.95
N SER A 32 4.85 33.43 14.09
CA SER A 32 4.16 33.53 12.82
C SER A 32 4.43 32.25 12.05
N SER A 33 3.36 31.52 11.72
CA SER A 33 3.45 30.39 10.79
C SER A 33 4.22 30.87 9.55
N PRO A 34 5.20 30.09 9.07
CA PRO A 34 5.85 30.44 7.81
C PRO A 34 4.77 30.54 6.73
N ALA A 35 4.78 31.63 5.99
CA ALA A 35 3.93 31.81 4.83
C ALA A 35 4.08 30.57 3.92
N PRO A 36 2.99 30.10 3.27
CA PRO A 36 3.10 29.01 2.32
C PRO A 36 4.20 29.36 1.32
N SER A 37 5.19 28.49 1.19
CA SER A 37 6.27 28.66 0.21
C SER A 37 5.63 28.86 -1.14
N ALA A 38 5.99 29.93 -1.83
CA ALA A 38 5.52 30.21 -3.18
C ALA A 38 5.70 28.94 -4.02
N SER A 39 4.67 28.53 -4.72
CA SER A 39 4.78 27.47 -5.73
C SER A 39 5.94 27.81 -6.65
N PRO A 40 6.81 26.86 -7.04
CA PRO A 40 7.91 27.14 -7.94
C PRO A 40 7.38 27.85 -9.19
N SER A 41 8.05 28.91 -9.59
CA SER A 41 7.73 29.64 -10.82
C SER A 41 7.80 28.67 -12.00
N SER A 42 6.93 28.82 -12.99
CA SER A 42 6.99 28.03 -14.23
C SER A 42 8.36 28.10 -14.94
N LYS A 43 9.19 29.08 -14.57
CA LYS A 43 10.55 29.25 -15.07
C LYS A 43 11.58 28.32 -14.43
N ASP A 44 11.23 27.69 -13.30
CA ASP A 44 12.10 26.78 -12.54
C ASP A 44 11.88 25.31 -12.91
N VAL A 45 10.92 25.03 -13.79
CA VAL A 45 10.66 23.69 -14.32
C VAL A 45 11.51 23.53 -15.59
N PRO A 46 12.41 22.51 -15.64
CA PRO A 46 13.14 22.23 -16.86
C PRO A 46 12.20 22.03 -18.05
N ASP A 47 12.61 22.52 -19.22
CA ASP A 47 11.88 22.27 -20.45
C ASP A 47 12.02 20.79 -20.81
N PHE A 48 10.96 20.03 -20.59
CA PHE A 48 10.93 18.61 -20.93
C PHE A 48 10.58 18.45 -22.41
N PRO A 49 11.17 17.45 -23.10
CA PRO A 49 10.80 17.18 -24.48
C PRO A 49 9.29 16.91 -24.60
N GLU A 50 8.73 17.32 -25.73
CA GLU A 50 7.33 16.98 -26.04
C GLU A 50 7.12 15.48 -25.97
N HIS A 51 6.01 15.08 -25.37
CA HIS A 51 5.59 13.68 -25.25
C HIS A 51 4.38 13.44 -26.15
N ASP A 52 4.17 12.19 -26.53
CA ASP A 52 2.93 11.78 -27.17
C ASP A 52 1.71 12.16 -26.32
N PRO A 53 0.55 12.44 -26.96
CA PRO A 53 -0.64 12.79 -26.22
C PRO A 53 -1.05 11.65 -25.26
N GLN A 54 -1.60 12.04 -24.11
CA GLN A 54 -2.09 11.08 -23.13
C GLN A 54 -3.25 10.26 -23.71
N ILE A 55 -3.30 8.99 -23.37
CA ILE A 55 -4.46 8.14 -23.67
C ILE A 55 -5.69 8.70 -22.95
N ASP A 56 -6.86 8.65 -23.60
CA ASP A 56 -8.12 9.07 -22.99
C ASP A 56 -8.33 8.40 -21.62
N ARG A 57 -8.55 9.20 -20.61
CA ARG A 57 -8.68 8.73 -19.22
C ARG A 57 -9.85 7.75 -19.05
N ALA A 58 -10.98 7.96 -19.74
CA ALA A 58 -12.12 7.06 -19.65
C ALA A 58 -11.80 5.70 -20.29
N ARG A 59 -10.98 5.70 -21.33
CA ARG A 59 -10.49 4.47 -21.97
C ARG A 59 -9.56 3.70 -21.05
N VAL A 60 -8.57 4.37 -20.44
CA VAL A 60 -7.70 3.75 -19.40
C VAL A 60 -8.55 3.15 -18.28
N LYS A 61 -9.54 3.91 -17.78
CA LYS A 61 -10.42 3.44 -16.70
C LYS A 61 -11.18 2.17 -17.11
N ARG A 62 -11.74 2.11 -18.33
CA ARG A 62 -12.44 0.91 -18.82
C ARG A 62 -11.50 -0.29 -18.91
N PHE A 63 -10.27 -0.09 -19.37
CA PHE A 63 -9.26 -1.14 -19.45
C PHE A 63 -8.87 -1.68 -18.06
N VAL A 64 -8.62 -0.80 -17.10
CA VAL A 64 -8.34 -1.19 -15.71
C VAL A 64 -9.52 -1.96 -15.11
N ILE A 65 -10.75 -1.49 -15.31
CA ILE A 65 -11.96 -2.20 -14.85
C ILE A 65 -12.04 -3.59 -15.51
N ALA A 66 -11.82 -3.71 -16.82
CA ALA A 66 -11.82 -5.00 -17.51
C ALA A 66 -10.79 -5.97 -16.90
N GLY A 67 -9.62 -5.46 -16.49
CA GLY A 67 -8.58 -6.23 -15.80
C GLY A 67 -9.04 -6.98 -14.56
N HIS A 68 -10.11 -6.57 -13.92
CA HIS A 68 -10.64 -7.26 -12.74
C HIS A 68 -11.38 -8.57 -13.07
N PHE A 69 -12.00 -8.68 -14.25
CA PHE A 69 -12.94 -9.80 -14.47
C PHE A 69 -13.16 -10.23 -15.92
N ASN A 70 -12.71 -9.46 -16.93
CA ASN A 70 -13.07 -9.71 -18.32
C ASN A 70 -11.84 -9.80 -19.24
N LEU A 71 -11.30 -11.02 -19.41
CA LEU A 71 -10.14 -11.29 -20.26
C LEU A 71 -10.38 -10.90 -21.74
N ASP A 72 -11.58 -11.16 -22.24
CA ASP A 72 -11.86 -10.89 -23.67
C ASP A 72 -11.85 -9.39 -23.96
N ALA A 73 -12.48 -8.59 -23.07
CA ALA A 73 -12.41 -7.13 -23.17
C ALA A 73 -10.98 -6.60 -23.03
N VAL A 74 -10.15 -7.20 -22.17
CA VAL A 74 -8.72 -6.84 -22.06
C VAL A 74 -8.00 -7.11 -23.38
N LYS A 75 -8.20 -8.28 -23.99
CA LYS A 75 -7.61 -8.64 -25.28
C LYS A 75 -8.02 -7.70 -26.40
N GLU A 76 -9.33 -7.43 -26.51
CA GLU A 76 -9.89 -6.55 -27.53
C GLU A 76 -9.30 -5.14 -27.40
N MET A 77 -9.39 -4.54 -26.22
CA MET A 77 -8.89 -3.19 -25.99
C MET A 77 -7.39 -3.05 -26.20
N LEU A 78 -6.61 -4.07 -25.83
CA LEU A 78 -5.16 -4.06 -26.02
C LEU A 78 -4.77 -4.23 -27.49
N ALA A 79 -5.54 -5.01 -28.26
CA ALA A 79 -5.33 -5.15 -29.71
C ALA A 79 -5.61 -3.84 -30.44
N GLU A 80 -6.62 -3.07 -30.01
CA GLU A 80 -6.93 -1.75 -30.56
C GLU A 80 -5.92 -0.67 -30.17
N GLU A 81 -5.44 -0.70 -28.92
CA GLU A 81 -4.55 0.32 -28.35
C GLU A 81 -3.51 -0.32 -27.41
N PRO A 82 -2.37 -0.81 -27.98
CA PRO A 82 -1.31 -1.48 -27.19
C PRO A 82 -0.72 -0.63 -26.06
N ALA A 83 -0.78 0.70 -26.17
CA ALA A 83 -0.28 1.62 -25.16
C ALA A 83 -1.04 1.53 -23.83
N LEU A 84 -2.25 0.94 -23.81
CA LEU A 84 -3.04 0.70 -22.60
C LEU A 84 -2.35 -0.24 -21.60
N ILE A 85 -1.40 -1.08 -22.05
CA ILE A 85 -0.82 -2.19 -21.25
C ILE A 85 -0.37 -1.78 -19.83
N ASN A 86 0.18 -0.57 -19.68
CA ASN A 86 0.62 -0.01 -18.40
C ASN A 86 -0.18 1.22 -17.97
N GLY A 87 -1.33 1.45 -18.59
CA GLY A 87 -2.24 2.53 -18.21
C GLY A 87 -2.72 2.36 -16.78
N ALA A 88 -2.70 3.45 -16.01
CA ALA A 88 -3.16 3.46 -14.62
C ALA A 88 -4.21 4.53 -14.41
N ILE A 89 -5.17 4.24 -13.53
CA ILE A 89 -6.18 5.18 -13.07
C ILE A 89 -5.94 5.55 -11.60
N ASP A 90 -6.05 6.82 -11.26
CA ASP A 90 -6.17 7.27 -9.89
C ASP A 90 -7.65 7.20 -9.47
N TRP A 91 -7.96 6.28 -8.57
CA TRP A 91 -9.29 6.14 -7.97
C TRP A 91 -9.59 7.25 -6.97
N GLY A 92 -8.57 8.00 -6.61
CA GLY A 92 -8.65 9.17 -5.74
C GLY A 92 -7.53 9.18 -4.70
N LYS A 93 -6.98 10.37 -4.47
CA LYS A 93 -5.92 10.61 -3.46
C LYS A 93 -4.65 9.77 -3.66
N GLY A 94 -4.28 9.50 -4.92
CA GLY A 94 -3.09 8.73 -5.24
C GLY A 94 -3.27 7.21 -5.16
N ASP A 95 -4.49 6.71 -5.15
CA ASP A 95 -4.80 5.26 -5.24
C ASP A 95 -4.74 4.83 -6.71
N PHE A 96 -3.51 4.60 -7.20
CA PHE A 96 -3.25 4.24 -8.59
C PHE A 96 -3.37 2.73 -8.80
N GLU A 97 -4.07 2.37 -9.87
CA GLU A 97 -4.26 0.99 -10.26
C GLU A 97 -4.09 0.78 -11.75
N THR A 98 -3.43 -0.33 -12.14
CA THR A 98 -3.33 -0.86 -13.50
C THR A 98 -4.28 -2.04 -13.70
N ALA A 99 -4.50 -2.46 -14.95
CA ALA A 99 -5.25 -3.69 -15.24
C ALA A 99 -4.61 -4.93 -14.57
N LEU A 100 -3.27 -4.97 -14.51
CA LEU A 100 -2.54 -6.02 -13.79
C LEU A 100 -2.80 -5.97 -12.27
N GLY A 101 -2.85 -4.77 -11.69
CA GLY A 101 -3.23 -4.58 -10.29
C GLY A 101 -4.63 -5.12 -9.99
N GLY A 102 -5.61 -4.78 -10.83
CA GLY A 102 -6.98 -5.29 -10.74
C GLY A 102 -7.04 -6.82 -10.82
N ALA A 103 -6.38 -7.42 -11.81
CA ALA A 103 -6.27 -8.87 -11.93
C ALA A 103 -5.66 -9.51 -10.67
N SER A 104 -4.65 -8.87 -10.09
CA SER A 104 -3.90 -9.40 -8.96
C SER A 104 -4.74 -9.48 -7.69
N HIS A 105 -5.43 -8.42 -7.29
CA HIS A 105 -6.23 -8.46 -6.07
C HIS A 105 -7.56 -9.23 -6.23
N MET A 106 -8.01 -9.43 -7.47
CA MET A 106 -9.15 -10.30 -7.77
C MET A 106 -8.78 -11.78 -7.92
N GLY A 107 -7.48 -12.10 -8.01
CA GLY A 107 -7.01 -13.48 -8.22
C GLY A 107 -7.21 -13.98 -9.66
N ARG A 108 -7.36 -13.08 -10.62
CA ARG A 108 -7.52 -13.40 -12.05
C ARG A 108 -6.16 -13.70 -12.69
N ARG A 109 -5.67 -14.89 -12.38
CA ARG A 109 -4.40 -15.40 -12.91
C ARG A 109 -4.35 -15.36 -14.43
N ASP A 110 -5.43 -15.78 -15.08
CA ASP A 110 -5.58 -15.79 -16.53
C ASP A 110 -5.34 -14.40 -17.15
N ILE A 111 -5.92 -13.35 -16.56
CA ILE A 111 -5.72 -11.98 -17.01
C ILE A 111 -4.30 -11.50 -16.69
N ALA A 112 -3.82 -11.78 -15.48
CA ALA A 112 -2.49 -11.34 -15.06
C ALA A 112 -1.38 -11.96 -15.94
N GLU A 113 -1.45 -13.24 -16.24
CA GLU A 113 -0.50 -13.94 -17.12
C GLU A 113 -0.58 -13.39 -18.54
N PHE A 114 -1.78 -13.22 -19.10
CA PHE A 114 -1.95 -12.58 -20.41
C PHE A 114 -1.31 -11.19 -20.48
N LEU A 115 -1.54 -10.33 -19.49
CA LEU A 115 -0.97 -8.98 -19.45
C LEU A 115 0.56 -9.03 -19.36
N LEU A 116 1.13 -9.93 -18.55
CA LEU A 116 2.57 -10.10 -18.43
C LEU A 116 3.23 -10.63 -19.71
N GLU A 117 2.59 -11.54 -20.42
CA GLU A 117 3.02 -12.01 -21.75
C GLU A 117 3.04 -10.88 -22.79
N HIS A 118 2.22 -9.82 -22.57
CA HIS A 118 2.17 -8.62 -23.40
C HIS A 118 2.99 -7.45 -22.83
N ASN A 119 4.00 -7.74 -21.99
CA ASN A 119 4.93 -6.78 -21.41
C ASN A 119 4.33 -5.77 -20.41
N ALA A 120 3.27 -6.14 -19.70
CA ALA A 120 2.87 -5.38 -18.52
C ALA A 120 4.00 -5.35 -17.47
N ARG A 121 4.17 -4.22 -16.81
CA ARG A 121 5.16 -4.06 -15.73
C ARG A 121 4.71 -4.84 -14.50
N MET A 122 5.43 -5.92 -14.20
CA MET A 122 5.17 -6.69 -12.99
C MET A 122 5.44 -5.85 -11.75
N ASP A 123 4.52 -5.89 -10.79
CA ASP A 123 4.71 -5.36 -9.44
C ASP A 123 4.75 -6.49 -8.40
N ILE A 124 5.03 -6.11 -7.15
CA ILE A 124 5.16 -7.07 -6.04
C ILE A 124 3.81 -7.74 -5.71
N PHE A 125 2.69 -7.08 -5.98
CA PHE A 125 1.34 -7.60 -5.72
C PHE A 125 0.98 -8.69 -6.72
N ALA A 126 1.27 -8.47 -8.01
CA ALA A 126 1.12 -9.48 -9.05
C ALA A 126 2.05 -10.69 -8.81
N ALA A 127 3.31 -10.44 -8.46
CA ALA A 127 4.26 -11.50 -8.10
C ALA A 127 3.74 -12.34 -6.91
N THR A 128 3.14 -11.69 -5.91
CA THR A 128 2.55 -12.33 -4.73
C THR A 128 1.38 -13.23 -5.10
N MET A 129 0.40 -12.71 -5.84
CA MET A 129 -0.78 -13.47 -6.28
C MET A 129 -0.40 -14.64 -7.19
N LEU A 130 0.60 -14.43 -8.06
CA LEU A 130 1.10 -15.48 -8.96
C LEU A 130 2.01 -16.52 -8.27
N GLY A 131 2.26 -16.39 -6.98
CA GLY A 131 3.05 -17.37 -6.22
C GLY A 131 4.56 -17.31 -6.49
N LYS A 132 5.10 -16.18 -6.95
CA LYS A 132 6.51 -16.01 -7.29
C LYS A 132 7.37 -15.82 -6.03
N LEU A 133 7.55 -16.91 -5.26
CA LEU A 133 8.20 -16.90 -3.95
C LEU A 133 9.62 -16.32 -3.97
N ASP A 134 10.40 -16.62 -5.00
CA ASP A 134 11.79 -16.14 -5.06
C ASP A 134 11.87 -14.63 -5.24
N ILE A 135 10.95 -14.03 -5.98
CA ILE A 135 10.82 -12.58 -6.10
C ILE A 135 10.50 -11.97 -4.73
N LEU A 136 9.55 -12.56 -3.99
CA LEU A 136 9.18 -12.08 -2.66
C LEU A 136 10.34 -12.19 -1.67
N LYS A 137 11.04 -13.31 -1.65
CA LYS A 137 12.20 -13.51 -0.77
C LYS A 137 13.29 -12.48 -1.04
N ALA A 138 13.64 -12.26 -2.31
CA ALA A 138 14.64 -11.28 -2.70
C ALA A 138 14.20 -9.85 -2.32
N ALA A 139 12.93 -9.49 -2.56
CA ALA A 139 12.39 -8.19 -2.21
C ALA A 139 12.41 -7.94 -0.69
N VAL A 140 11.97 -8.92 0.11
CA VAL A 140 11.96 -8.83 1.58
C VAL A 140 13.37 -8.78 2.15
N ALA A 141 14.31 -9.55 1.60
CA ALA A 141 15.70 -9.52 2.02
C ALA A 141 16.36 -8.15 1.78
N THR A 142 15.98 -7.47 0.69
CA THR A 142 16.54 -6.17 0.31
C THR A 142 15.81 -5.01 1.01
N PHE A 143 14.50 -5.08 1.08
CA PHE A 143 13.61 -4.05 1.65
C PHE A 143 12.61 -4.68 2.62
N PRO A 144 12.98 -4.97 3.89
CA PRO A 144 12.11 -5.70 4.82
C PRO A 144 10.72 -5.09 5.02
N ASN A 145 10.62 -3.76 4.94
CA ASN A 145 9.33 -3.07 5.08
C ASN A 145 8.35 -3.31 3.92
N ILE A 146 8.78 -3.95 2.83
CA ILE A 146 7.91 -4.24 1.68
C ILE A 146 6.70 -5.10 2.05
N VAL A 147 6.79 -5.89 3.12
CA VAL A 147 5.68 -6.70 3.63
C VAL A 147 4.49 -5.87 4.13
N ASN A 148 4.73 -4.60 4.46
CA ASN A 148 3.72 -3.66 4.97
C ASN A 148 3.17 -2.71 3.91
N VAL A 149 3.66 -2.78 2.66
CA VAL A 149 3.14 -1.90 1.60
C VAL A 149 1.71 -2.29 1.24
N LEU A 150 0.94 -1.28 0.89
CA LEU A 150 -0.43 -1.45 0.45
C LEU A 150 -0.51 -1.24 -1.05
N GLY A 151 -1.19 -2.15 -1.71
CA GLY A 151 -1.53 -2.04 -3.13
C GLY A 151 -2.75 -1.17 -3.37
N PRO A 152 -3.28 -1.19 -4.60
CA PRO A 152 -4.54 -0.53 -4.91
C PRO A 152 -5.62 -0.86 -3.89
N HIS A 153 -6.48 0.11 -3.61
CA HIS A 153 -7.56 0.01 -2.60
C HIS A 153 -7.05 -0.33 -1.19
N LYS A 154 -5.77 -0.05 -0.91
CA LYS A 154 -5.08 -0.35 0.36
C LYS A 154 -5.08 -1.84 0.70
N ILE A 155 -5.09 -2.70 -0.29
CA ILE A 155 -5.07 -4.16 -0.12
C ILE A 155 -3.63 -4.61 0.17
N PRO A 156 -3.35 -5.26 1.33
CA PRO A 156 -1.99 -5.69 1.68
C PRO A 156 -1.56 -6.94 0.92
N LEU A 157 -0.23 -7.16 0.84
CA LEU A 157 0.37 -8.30 0.13
C LEU A 157 -0.26 -9.64 0.50
N ILE A 158 -0.52 -9.88 1.79
CA ILE A 158 -1.07 -11.16 2.24
C ILE A 158 -2.43 -11.47 1.60
N LYS A 159 -3.24 -10.46 1.31
CA LYS A 159 -4.53 -10.65 0.63
C LYS A 159 -4.34 -11.06 -0.83
N HIS A 160 -3.32 -10.56 -1.50
CA HIS A 160 -2.97 -11.02 -2.85
C HIS A 160 -2.50 -12.47 -2.84
N ALA A 161 -1.72 -12.90 -1.83
CA ALA A 161 -1.35 -14.32 -1.67
C ALA A 161 -2.58 -15.21 -1.43
N GLU A 162 -3.53 -14.78 -0.60
CA GLU A 162 -4.79 -15.50 -0.38
C GLU A 162 -5.58 -15.65 -1.69
N LYS A 163 -5.64 -14.61 -2.50
CA LYS A 163 -6.32 -14.63 -3.82
C LYS A 163 -5.62 -15.51 -4.85
N GLY A 164 -4.30 -15.69 -4.72
CA GLY A 164 -3.53 -16.58 -5.60
C GLY A 164 -3.82 -18.07 -5.40
N GLY A 165 -4.53 -18.45 -4.33
CA GLY A 165 -4.98 -19.82 -4.11
C GLY A 165 -3.83 -20.83 -3.89
N ALA A 166 -3.97 -22.01 -4.47
CA ALA A 166 -3.04 -23.10 -4.29
C ALA A 166 -1.62 -22.77 -4.76
N GLU A 167 -1.48 -22.09 -5.88
CA GLU A 167 -0.20 -21.72 -6.48
C GLU A 167 0.56 -20.67 -5.66
N ALA A 168 -0.16 -19.84 -4.87
CA ALA A 168 0.46 -18.88 -3.98
C ALA A 168 0.61 -19.37 -2.53
N LYS A 169 0.32 -20.65 -2.25
CA LYS A 169 0.38 -21.21 -0.90
C LYS A 169 1.74 -20.99 -0.23
N ALA A 170 2.84 -21.27 -0.93
CA ALA A 170 4.18 -21.07 -0.41
C ALA A 170 4.49 -19.60 -0.09
N VAL A 171 3.98 -18.66 -0.91
CA VAL A 171 4.07 -17.22 -0.65
C VAL A 171 3.26 -16.84 0.59
N LEU A 172 2.05 -17.36 0.72
CA LEU A 172 1.20 -17.12 1.88
C LEU A 172 1.86 -17.61 3.18
N GLU A 173 2.44 -18.81 3.17
CA GLU A 173 3.17 -19.37 4.30
C GLU A 173 4.41 -18.54 4.66
N PHE A 174 5.11 -18.03 3.66
CA PHE A 174 6.27 -17.15 3.84
C PHE A 174 5.87 -15.78 4.45
N LEU A 175 4.76 -15.20 4.01
CA LEU A 175 4.32 -13.87 4.46
C LEU A 175 3.70 -13.89 5.87
N ARG A 176 2.99 -14.96 6.28
CA ARG A 176 2.27 -15.02 7.56
C ARG A 176 3.08 -14.62 8.79
N PRO A 177 4.30 -15.13 9.02
CA PRO A 177 5.10 -14.75 10.19
C PRO A 177 5.67 -13.34 10.09
N LEU A 178 5.68 -12.72 8.91
CA LEU A 178 6.24 -11.39 8.66
C LEU A 178 5.21 -10.27 8.80
N VAL A 179 3.93 -10.56 8.60
CA VAL A 179 2.82 -9.61 8.74
C VAL A 179 2.17 -9.85 10.10
N GLY A 180 2.31 -8.93 11.05
CA GLY A 180 1.69 -9.04 12.38
C GLY A 180 2.67 -9.12 13.56
N GLY A 181 3.97 -9.13 13.30
CA GLY A 181 4.98 -9.01 14.33
C GLY A 181 5.24 -7.55 14.70
N LYS A 182 4.37 -6.97 15.51
CA LYS A 182 4.63 -5.76 16.31
C LYS A 182 4.03 -5.95 17.68
#